data_6892d8f71e44b2d368befaf6c0c30155
#
_entry.id   6892d8f71e44b2d368befaf6c0c30155
#
_cell.length_a   1.000
_cell.length_b   1.000
_cell.length_c   1.000
_cell.angle_alpha   90.00
_cell.angle_beta   90.00
_cell.angle_gamma   90.00
#
_symmetry.space_group_name_H-M   'P 1'
#
loop_
_entity.id
_entity.type
_entity.pdbx_description
1 polymer ?
#
loop_
_entity_poly.entity_id
_entity_poly.type
_entity_poly.pdbx_seq_one_letter_code
_entity_poly.pdbx_strand_id
1 'polypeptide(L)'
;IAIGLTTKPGSVMNNWGYSKLTRGDYQAAERLFGEAVKQDPTLFTAKNNLILARGAQREYSLPPIEMDQTERAQLLHTLALSAIKKGDVETGKGLLRDAISTHPQHFEAAVRSLRALENAA
;
A
#
# COMPACT_ATOMS: atom_id res chain seq x y z
N ILE A 1 -20.16 3.11 25.29
CA ILE A 1 -21.03 1.96 25.53
C ILE A 1 -21.09 1.05 24.31
N ALA A 2 -22.16 1.13 23.57
CA ALA A 2 -22.30 0.33 22.36
C ALA A 2 -21.20 0.64 21.35
N ILE A 3 -20.65 1.81 21.41
CA ILE A 3 -19.60 2.27 20.48
C ILE A 3 -18.40 1.33 20.52
N GLY A 4 -17.90 1.03 21.72
CA GLY A 4 -16.77 0.14 21.88
C GLY A 4 -17.03 -1.27 21.38
N LEU A 5 -18.27 -1.71 21.45
CA LEU A 5 -18.66 -3.04 21.02
C LEU A 5 -18.78 -3.15 19.51
N THR A 6 -18.97 -2.04 18.80
CA THR A 6 -19.13 -2.04 17.36
C THR A 6 -17.82 -1.80 16.61
N THR A 7 -16.77 -1.39 17.32
CA THR A 7 -15.46 -1.11 16.69
C THR A 7 -14.69 -2.41 16.53
N LYS A 8 -14.38 -2.77 15.29
CA LYS A 8 -13.61 -3.98 14.96
C LYS A 8 -12.14 -3.78 15.31
N PRO A 9 -11.46 -4.82 15.85
CA PRO A 9 -10.04 -4.71 16.20
C PRO A 9 -9.16 -4.27 15.05
N GLY A 10 -9.44 -4.78 13.82
CA GLY A 10 -8.68 -4.39 12.64
C GLY A 10 -8.76 -2.91 12.36
N SER A 11 -9.95 -2.32 12.50
CA SER A 11 -10.14 -0.88 12.27
C SER A 11 -9.41 -0.04 13.33
N VAL A 12 -9.40 -0.48 14.57
CA VAL A 12 -8.69 0.21 15.66
C VAL A 12 -7.18 0.19 15.39
N MET A 13 -6.64 -0.97 15.02
CA MET A 13 -5.22 -1.11 14.72
C MET A 13 -4.83 -0.27 13.50
N ASN A 14 -5.70 -0.23 12.49
CA ASN A 14 -5.47 0.58 11.31
C ASN A 14 -5.42 2.07 11.67
N ASN A 15 -6.30 2.54 12.54
CA ASN A 15 -6.32 3.93 12.98
C ASN A 15 -5.05 4.28 13.77
N TRP A 16 -4.61 3.41 14.66
CA TRP A 16 -3.37 3.62 15.40
C TRP A 16 -2.16 3.64 14.45
N GLY A 17 -2.15 2.72 13.49
CA GLY A 17 -1.09 2.66 12.50
C GLY A 17 -1.01 3.94 11.69
N TYR A 18 -2.15 4.50 11.30
CA TYR A 18 -2.19 5.75 10.56
C TYR A 18 -1.61 6.91 11.38
N SER A 19 -1.93 6.95 12.68
CA SER A 19 -1.35 7.95 13.57
C SER A 19 0.17 7.85 13.61
N LYS A 20 0.71 6.63 13.67
CA LYS A 20 2.16 6.41 13.64
C LYS A 20 2.76 6.80 12.30
N LEU A 21 2.07 6.46 11.21
CA LEU A 21 2.51 6.78 9.87
C LEU A 21 2.66 8.30 9.67
N THR A 22 1.68 9.07 10.12
CA THR A 22 1.71 10.53 9.98
C THR A 22 2.78 11.20 10.82
N ARG A 23 3.25 10.53 11.87
CA ARG A 23 4.36 11.01 12.70
C ARG A 23 5.72 10.59 12.17
N GLY A 24 5.75 9.79 11.10
CA GLY A 24 7.00 9.27 10.56
C GLY A 24 7.53 8.04 11.28
N ASP A 25 6.77 7.45 12.20
CA ASP A 25 7.16 6.23 12.89
C ASP A 25 6.72 5.03 12.05
N TYR A 26 7.46 4.78 10.97
CA TYR A 26 7.08 3.82 9.95
C TYR A 26 7.14 2.37 10.43
N GLN A 27 8.09 2.04 11.30
CA GLN A 27 8.19 0.67 11.84
C GLN A 27 6.99 0.32 12.73
N ALA A 28 6.59 1.25 13.60
CA ALA A 28 5.42 1.05 14.44
C ALA A 28 4.15 0.99 13.60
N ALA A 29 4.05 1.87 12.58
CA ALA A 29 2.93 1.87 11.66
C ALA A 29 2.82 0.52 10.94
N GLU A 30 3.93 0.01 10.44
CA GLU A 30 3.96 -1.27 9.74
C GLU A 30 3.46 -2.41 10.62
N ARG A 31 3.89 -2.46 11.88
CA ARG A 31 3.42 -3.49 12.81
C ARG A 31 1.92 -3.41 13.04
N LEU A 32 1.40 -2.20 13.25
CA LEU A 32 -0.02 -2.01 13.53
C LEU A 32 -0.88 -2.33 12.31
N PHE A 33 -0.44 -1.92 11.11
CA PHE A 33 -1.16 -2.27 9.88
C PHE A 33 -1.11 -3.78 9.63
N GLY A 34 0.02 -4.43 9.92
CA GLY A 34 0.15 -5.87 9.82
C GLY A 34 -0.83 -6.59 10.74
N GLU A 35 -0.96 -6.12 11.97
CA GLU A 35 -1.95 -6.66 12.90
C GLU A 35 -3.38 -6.42 12.43
N ALA A 36 -3.65 -5.23 11.86
CA ALA A 36 -4.96 -4.93 11.31
C ALA A 36 -5.34 -5.91 10.20
N VAL A 37 -4.40 -6.22 9.31
CA VAL A 37 -4.62 -7.18 8.22
C VAL A 37 -4.85 -8.58 8.77
N LYS A 38 -4.15 -8.98 9.83
CA LYS A 38 -4.38 -10.28 10.47
C LYS A 38 -5.77 -10.36 11.08
N GLN A 39 -6.24 -9.28 11.69
CA GLN A 39 -7.57 -9.23 12.30
C GLN A 39 -8.68 -9.23 11.25
N ASP A 40 -8.44 -8.56 10.13
CA ASP A 40 -9.42 -8.48 9.05
C ASP A 40 -8.70 -8.47 7.69
N PRO A 41 -8.48 -9.64 7.09
CA PRO A 41 -7.82 -9.74 5.79
C PRO A 41 -8.59 -9.08 4.64
N THR A 42 -9.84 -8.70 4.86
CA THR A 42 -10.65 -8.04 3.82
C THR A 42 -10.54 -6.51 3.88
N LEU A 43 -9.88 -5.97 4.90
CA LEU A 43 -9.78 -4.53 5.08
C LEU A 43 -8.69 -3.96 4.14
N PHE A 44 -9.08 -3.59 2.92
CA PHE A 44 -8.14 -3.12 1.91
C PHE A 44 -7.37 -1.88 2.38
N THR A 45 -8.03 -0.97 3.12
CA THR A 45 -7.36 0.23 3.64
C THR A 45 -6.14 -0.13 4.48
N ALA A 46 -6.24 -1.17 5.31
CA ALA A 46 -5.10 -1.62 6.12
C ALA A 46 -4.00 -2.20 5.26
N LYS A 47 -4.35 -2.98 4.23
CA LYS A 47 -3.37 -3.51 3.29
C LYS A 47 -2.63 -2.38 2.58
N ASN A 48 -3.36 -1.39 2.09
CA ASN A 48 -2.76 -0.25 1.41
C ASN A 48 -1.86 0.57 2.34
N ASN A 49 -2.29 0.78 3.56
CA ASN A 49 -1.50 1.52 4.56
C ASN A 49 -0.24 0.75 4.94
N LEU A 50 -0.32 -0.59 4.98
CA LEU A 50 0.86 -1.42 5.21
C LEU A 50 1.90 -1.20 4.10
N ILE A 51 1.44 -1.14 2.85
CA ILE A 51 2.33 -0.86 1.72
C ILE A 51 2.94 0.54 1.83
N LEU A 52 2.15 1.53 2.24
CA LEU A 52 2.67 2.90 2.44
C LEU A 52 3.77 2.92 3.49
N ALA A 53 3.58 2.23 4.62
CA ALA A 53 4.59 2.17 5.68
C ALA A 53 5.86 1.47 5.21
N ARG A 54 5.72 0.39 4.44
CA ARG A 54 6.87 -0.35 3.89
C ARG A 54 7.60 0.49 2.84
N GLY A 55 6.85 1.12 1.93
CA GLY A 55 7.44 1.99 0.90
C GLY A 55 8.20 3.17 1.48
N ALA A 56 7.71 3.73 2.57
CA ALA A 56 8.40 4.82 3.27
C ALA A 56 9.76 4.37 3.82
N GLN A 57 9.94 3.09 4.07
CA GLN A 57 11.20 2.50 4.51
C GLN A 57 12.01 1.92 3.35
N ARG A 58 11.60 2.18 2.12
CA ARG A 58 12.21 1.67 0.89
C ARG A 58 12.12 0.14 0.77
N GLU A 59 11.13 -0.45 1.41
CA GLU A 59 10.81 -1.87 1.27
C GLU A 59 9.85 -2.03 0.09
N TYR A 60 10.39 -2.30 -1.09
CA TYR A 60 9.63 -2.29 -2.33
C TYR A 60 9.18 -3.67 -2.78
N SER A 61 8.87 -4.54 -1.84
CA SER A 61 8.30 -5.85 -2.13
C SER A 61 6.96 -5.99 -1.42
N LEU A 62 6.05 -6.75 -2.03
CA LEU A 62 4.76 -7.00 -1.41
C LEU A 62 4.93 -7.99 -0.26
N PRO A 63 4.29 -7.72 0.89
CA PRO A 63 4.31 -8.66 2.01
C PRO A 63 3.47 -9.90 1.72
N PRO A 64 3.69 -11.00 2.44
CA PRO A 64 2.91 -12.23 2.24
C PRO A 64 1.55 -12.15 2.92
N ILE A 65 0.68 -11.28 2.41
CA ILE A 65 -0.68 -11.09 2.90
C ILE A 65 -1.67 -11.54 1.85
N GLU A 66 -2.90 -11.83 2.29
CA GLU A 66 -3.96 -12.25 1.38
C GLU A 66 -4.34 -11.09 0.46
N MET A 67 -4.37 -11.34 -0.84
CA MET A 67 -4.78 -10.34 -1.81
C MET A 67 -5.24 -11.02 -3.10
N ASP A 68 -6.32 -10.52 -3.69
CA ASP A 68 -6.71 -10.98 -5.01
C ASP A 68 -5.89 -10.25 -6.09
N GLN A 69 -6.12 -10.58 -7.35
CA GLN A 69 -5.34 -10.04 -8.45
C GLN A 69 -5.50 -8.52 -8.59
N THR A 70 -6.71 -8.02 -8.40
CA THR A 70 -6.99 -6.58 -8.48
C THR A 70 -6.32 -5.84 -7.32
N GLU A 71 -6.43 -6.38 -6.10
CA GLU A 71 -5.77 -5.81 -4.94
C GLU A 71 -4.26 -5.79 -5.13
N ARG A 72 -3.70 -6.88 -5.64
CA ARG A 72 -2.25 -6.97 -5.90
C ARG A 72 -1.81 -5.86 -6.84
N ALA A 73 -2.55 -5.64 -7.93
CA ALA A 73 -2.23 -4.57 -8.88
C ALA A 73 -2.30 -3.20 -8.22
N GLN A 74 -3.33 -2.95 -7.41
CA GLN A 74 -3.49 -1.68 -6.71
C GLN A 74 -2.38 -1.45 -5.69
N LEU A 75 -1.99 -2.50 -4.96
CA LEU A 75 -0.90 -2.41 -3.98
C LEU A 75 0.45 -2.19 -4.66
N LEU A 76 0.68 -2.81 -5.81
CA LEU A 76 1.87 -2.55 -6.62
C LEU A 76 1.92 -1.08 -7.07
N HIS A 77 0.78 -0.53 -7.47
CA HIS A 77 0.69 0.88 -7.86
C HIS A 77 1.05 1.79 -6.68
N THR A 78 0.49 1.53 -5.50
CA THR A 78 0.80 2.30 -4.29
C THR A 78 2.30 2.23 -3.97
N LEU A 79 2.88 1.05 -4.06
CA LEU A 79 4.30 0.85 -3.79
C LEU A 79 5.15 1.60 -4.82
N ALA A 80 4.73 1.58 -6.09
CA ALA A 80 5.41 2.30 -7.16
C ALA A 80 5.45 3.81 -6.87
N LEU A 81 4.33 4.38 -6.47
CA LEU A 81 4.25 5.81 -6.15
C LEU A 81 5.13 6.15 -4.95
N SER A 82 5.23 5.25 -3.97
CA SER A 82 6.12 5.43 -2.83
C SER A 82 7.58 5.46 -3.28
N ALA A 83 7.97 4.55 -4.17
CA ALA A 83 9.33 4.50 -4.70
C ALA A 83 9.68 5.78 -5.45
N ILE A 84 8.77 6.25 -6.29
CA ILE A 84 8.94 7.48 -7.06
C ILE A 84 9.11 8.68 -6.12
N LYS A 85 8.29 8.75 -5.09
CA LYS A 85 8.36 9.83 -4.11
C LYS A 85 9.70 9.83 -3.35
N LYS A 86 10.29 8.66 -3.14
CA LYS A 86 11.60 8.52 -2.50
C LYS A 86 12.76 8.79 -3.45
N GLY A 87 12.50 9.00 -4.72
CA GLY A 87 13.52 9.21 -5.73
C GLY A 87 13.98 7.93 -6.43
N ASP A 88 13.41 6.78 -6.07
CA ASP A 88 13.77 5.48 -6.67
C ASP A 88 12.92 5.26 -7.92
N VAL A 89 13.15 6.08 -8.94
CA VAL A 89 12.30 6.18 -10.13
C VAL A 89 12.31 4.91 -10.96
N GLU A 90 13.46 4.29 -11.16
CA GLU A 90 13.54 3.07 -11.97
C GLU A 90 12.80 1.91 -11.30
N THR A 91 12.92 1.79 -9.99
CA THR A 91 12.14 0.83 -9.22
C THR A 91 10.64 1.12 -9.37
N GLY A 92 10.27 2.39 -9.28
CA GLY A 92 8.89 2.81 -9.46
C GLY A 92 8.33 2.44 -10.83
N LYS A 93 9.11 2.66 -11.89
CA LYS A 93 8.69 2.28 -13.25
C LYS A 93 8.45 0.77 -13.36
N GLY A 94 9.37 -0.03 -12.81
CA GLY A 94 9.22 -1.49 -12.80
C GLY A 94 7.96 -1.94 -12.08
N LEU A 95 7.68 -1.33 -10.93
CA LEU A 95 6.47 -1.64 -10.16
C LEU A 95 5.21 -1.21 -10.90
N LEU A 96 5.24 -0.09 -11.62
CA LEU A 96 4.11 0.34 -12.43
C LEU A 96 3.83 -0.65 -13.56
N ARG A 97 4.89 -1.14 -14.23
CA ARG A 97 4.72 -2.16 -15.28
C ARG A 97 4.13 -3.43 -14.70
N ASP A 98 4.58 -3.85 -13.52
CA ASP A 98 4.03 -5.02 -12.84
C ASP A 98 2.56 -4.80 -12.48
N ALA A 99 2.19 -3.61 -12.01
CA ALA A 99 0.81 -3.28 -11.68
C ALA A 99 -0.09 -3.38 -12.92
N ILE A 100 0.38 -2.84 -14.05
CA ILE A 100 -0.35 -2.85 -15.30
C ILE A 100 -0.55 -4.29 -15.79
N SER A 101 0.50 -5.11 -15.76
CA SER A 101 0.41 -6.48 -16.25
C SER A 101 -0.37 -7.40 -15.30
N THR A 102 -0.43 -7.06 -14.02
CA THR A 102 -1.14 -7.86 -13.02
C THR A 102 -2.64 -7.59 -13.02
N HIS A 103 -3.04 -6.35 -13.30
CA HIS A 103 -4.45 -5.99 -13.28
C HIS A 103 -5.23 -6.76 -14.33
N PRO A 104 -6.40 -7.33 -13.98
CA PRO A 104 -7.17 -8.12 -14.94
C PRO A 104 -7.78 -7.31 -16.08
N GLN A 105 -7.85 -5.98 -15.91
CA GLN A 105 -8.37 -5.08 -16.90
C GLN A 105 -7.37 -3.95 -17.13
N HIS A 106 -7.73 -2.96 -17.96
CA HIS A 106 -6.89 -1.80 -18.19
C HIS A 106 -6.76 -0.96 -16.89
N PHE A 107 -5.53 -0.72 -16.46
CA PHE A 107 -5.25 0.02 -15.23
C PHE A 107 -4.81 1.44 -15.59
N GLU A 108 -5.76 2.29 -15.89
CA GLU A 108 -5.50 3.64 -16.39
C GLU A 108 -4.61 4.47 -15.48
N ALA A 109 -4.83 4.42 -14.17
CA ALA A 109 -4.03 5.21 -13.22
C ALA A 109 -2.55 4.86 -13.30
N ALA A 110 -2.23 3.57 -13.36
CA ALA A 110 -0.84 3.10 -13.44
C ALA A 110 -0.23 3.42 -14.80
N VAL A 111 -0.99 3.26 -15.87
CA VAL A 111 -0.53 3.60 -17.24
C VAL A 111 -0.22 5.09 -17.32
N ARG A 112 -1.07 5.92 -16.75
CA ARG A 112 -0.88 7.37 -16.75
C ARG A 112 0.37 7.76 -15.97
N SER A 113 0.59 7.15 -14.81
CA SER A 113 1.77 7.41 -13.99
C SER A 113 3.05 7.02 -14.72
N LEU A 114 3.05 5.84 -15.35
CA LEU A 114 4.22 5.36 -16.10
C LEU A 114 4.52 6.27 -17.28
N ARG A 115 3.49 6.64 -18.03
CA ARG A 115 3.64 7.51 -19.20
C ARG A 115 4.21 8.88 -18.80
N ALA A 116 3.74 9.44 -17.70
CA ALA A 116 4.25 10.71 -17.20
C ALA A 116 5.77 10.64 -16.90
N LEU A 117 6.21 9.53 -16.31
CA LEU A 117 7.64 9.34 -16.01
C LEU A 117 8.46 9.16 -17.28
N GLU A 118 7.96 8.41 -18.25
CA GLU A 118 8.65 8.18 -19.51
C GLU A 118 8.76 9.46 -20.34
N ASN A 119 7.74 10.30 -20.32
CA ASN A 119 7.74 11.55 -21.06
C ASN A 119 8.56 12.64 -20.38
N ALA A 120 8.87 12.51 -19.10
CA ALA A 120 9.65 13.48 -18.36
C ALA A 120 11.15 13.33 -18.56
N ALA A 121 11.58 12.23 -19.15
CA ALA A 121 13.03 11.93 -19.34
C ALA A 121 13.71 12.78 -20.42
#